data_cb057f43743d65351d51ac3ebaf37e74
#
_entry.id   cb057f43743d65351d51ac3ebaf37e74
#
_cell.length_a   1.000
_cell.length_b   1.000
_cell.length_c   1.000
_cell.angle_alpha   90.00
_cell.angle_beta   90.00
_cell.angle_gamma   90.00
#
_symmetry.space_group_name_H-M   'P 1'
#
loop_
_entity.id
_entity.type
_entity.pdbx_description
1 polymer ?
#
loop_
_entity_poly.entity_id
_entity_poly.type
_entity_poly.pdbx_seq_one_letter_code
_entity_poly.pdbx_strand_id
1 'polypeptide(L)'
;MPILLSIFYFFYFAIVGVYIIFMPKVLAMTGYSASEIGIIFAAGPLVRFILPFAFIKGLKIDFKNFNIALVILLISAIGFYFSLNSFYALLLSNIGIGIGMSVILPYIEVISLSTIGKERYGKIRLFGSVGFVLVALVLVKFLSSAMIAVNYLIISIFLTSFIAFYIVRHTHRKKEKQEEFHNDINLLADWKLWLGLTLMQVSFGSFYNFFTIYETDFGVSLDMTIYLWTFGVVAEIAMLFSQGRFLKNNLLTILQITTFASAFRWFLVYAFPQNLAVLFFAQAIHALSFALFHSAAISYLFHTYKHKALAQQLFSGITYGLGGFSGALIAGYIYEWYPRELFLSSALFAFLAFVSLYLHAKVTKVS
;
A
#
# COMPACT_ATOMS: atom_id res chain seq x y z
N MET A 1 -4.73 19.95 17.83
CA MET A 1 -5.17 19.05 16.73
C MET A 1 -4.05 18.76 15.71
N PRO A 2 -3.35 19.73 15.06
CA PRO A 2 -2.30 19.41 14.07
C PRO A 2 -1.20 18.48 14.58
N ILE A 3 -0.68 18.70 15.78
CA ILE A 3 0.35 17.86 16.40
C ILE A 3 -0.15 16.41 16.60
N LEU A 4 -1.38 16.22 17.09
CA LEU A 4 -1.95 14.89 17.27
C LEU A 4 -2.12 14.14 15.93
N LEU A 5 -2.55 14.86 14.89
CA LEU A 5 -2.64 14.29 13.54
C LEU A 5 -1.25 13.90 13.00
N SER A 6 -0.22 14.73 13.21
CA SER A 6 1.16 14.38 12.83
C SER A 6 1.64 13.13 13.55
N ILE A 7 1.41 13.02 14.86
CA ILE A 7 1.77 11.85 15.66
C ILE A 7 0.98 10.61 15.20
N PHE A 8 -0.31 10.76 14.89
CA PHE A 8 -1.12 9.68 14.33
C PHE A 8 -0.52 9.16 13.02
N TYR A 9 -0.24 10.03 12.04
CA TYR A 9 0.36 9.62 10.78
C TYR A 9 1.73 8.96 10.98
N PHE A 10 2.55 9.49 11.88
CA PHE A 10 3.83 8.92 12.21
C PHE A 10 3.70 7.46 12.65
N PHE A 11 2.89 7.17 13.66
CA PHE A 11 2.75 5.80 14.18
C PHE A 11 1.96 4.90 13.24
N TYR A 12 0.94 5.40 12.54
CA TYR A 12 0.22 4.62 11.53
C TYR A 12 1.16 4.11 10.43
N PHE A 13 2.04 4.97 9.92
CA PHE A 13 3.00 4.57 8.90
C PHE A 13 4.22 3.85 9.46
N ALA A 14 4.51 3.97 10.74
CA ALA A 14 5.43 3.07 11.42
C ALA A 14 4.88 1.63 11.42
N ILE A 15 3.57 1.41 11.67
CA ILE A 15 2.93 0.09 11.48
C ILE A 15 3.20 -0.42 10.07
N VAL A 16 2.91 0.40 9.06
CA VAL A 16 3.09 0.02 7.64
C VAL A 16 4.55 -0.33 7.34
N GLY A 17 5.51 0.44 7.88
CA GLY A 17 6.94 0.18 7.71
C GLY A 17 7.38 -1.16 8.32
N VAL A 18 7.00 -1.44 9.57
CA VAL A 18 7.30 -2.73 10.20
C VAL A 18 6.64 -3.87 9.43
N TYR A 19 5.37 -3.70 9.08
CA TYR A 19 4.54 -4.73 8.46
C TYR A 19 5.05 -5.12 7.06
N ILE A 20 5.37 -4.15 6.21
CA ILE A 20 5.82 -4.42 4.83
C ILE A 20 7.28 -4.85 4.78
N ILE A 21 8.15 -4.18 5.54
CA ILE A 21 9.61 -4.39 5.41
C ILE A 21 10.06 -5.64 6.16
N PHE A 22 9.56 -5.85 7.38
CA PHE A 22 10.12 -6.86 8.29
C PHE A 22 9.24 -8.08 8.47
N MET A 23 7.90 -7.94 8.53
CA MET A 23 7.03 -9.07 8.87
C MET A 23 7.14 -10.26 7.90
N PRO A 24 7.25 -10.10 6.56
CA PRO A 24 7.46 -11.24 5.69
C PRO A 24 8.74 -12.02 6.05
N LYS A 25 9.86 -11.33 6.30
CA LYS A 25 11.12 -11.96 6.71
C LYS A 25 11.01 -12.61 8.10
N VAL A 26 10.31 -11.98 9.04
CA VAL A 26 10.01 -12.54 10.36
C VAL A 26 9.26 -13.87 10.23
N LEU A 27 8.23 -13.94 9.40
CA LEU A 27 7.48 -15.17 9.19
C LEU A 27 8.32 -16.24 8.49
N ALA A 28 9.17 -15.89 7.53
CA ALA A 28 10.12 -16.83 6.95
C ALA A 28 11.09 -17.40 8.01
N MET A 29 11.58 -16.55 8.92
CA MET A 29 12.45 -16.99 10.03
C MET A 29 11.73 -17.89 11.05
N THR A 30 10.41 -17.80 11.17
CA THR A 30 9.58 -18.67 12.03
C THR A 30 9.14 -19.96 11.34
N GLY A 31 9.56 -20.19 10.08
CA GLY A 31 9.36 -21.44 9.36
C GLY A 31 8.17 -21.48 8.41
N TYR A 32 7.48 -20.34 8.18
CA TYR A 32 6.43 -20.27 7.17
C TYR A 32 7.02 -20.36 5.76
N SER A 33 6.35 -21.14 4.89
CA SER A 33 6.68 -21.18 3.46
C SER A 33 6.31 -19.86 2.76
N ALA A 34 6.86 -19.63 1.58
CA ALA A 34 6.59 -18.41 0.84
C ALA A 34 5.11 -18.31 0.41
N SER A 35 4.46 -19.42 0.05
CA SER A 35 3.03 -19.44 -0.25
C SER A 35 2.18 -19.09 0.98
N GLU A 36 2.51 -19.61 2.16
CA GLU A 36 1.82 -19.25 3.41
C GLU A 36 1.97 -17.77 3.75
N ILE A 37 3.19 -17.21 3.58
CA ILE A 37 3.44 -15.76 3.74
C ILE A 37 2.57 -14.99 2.75
N GLY A 38 2.55 -15.38 1.47
CA GLY A 38 1.71 -14.76 0.45
C GLY A 38 0.23 -14.75 0.81
N ILE A 39 -0.30 -15.86 1.34
CA ILE A 39 -1.70 -15.98 1.79
C ILE A 39 -1.97 -15.06 2.99
N ILE A 40 -1.09 -15.03 3.99
CA ILE A 40 -1.23 -14.18 5.17
C ILE A 40 -1.28 -12.70 4.75
N PHE A 41 -0.35 -12.27 3.90
CA PHE A 41 -0.28 -10.87 3.47
C PHE A 41 -1.33 -10.48 2.42
N ALA A 42 -1.95 -11.44 1.74
CA ALA A 42 -3.10 -11.21 0.87
C ALA A 42 -4.36 -10.80 1.66
N ALA A 43 -4.46 -11.15 2.95
CA ALA A 43 -5.65 -10.88 3.77
C ALA A 43 -6.01 -9.39 3.88
N GLY A 44 -5.03 -8.52 4.11
CA GLY A 44 -5.25 -7.07 4.19
C GLY A 44 -5.80 -6.46 2.89
N PRO A 45 -5.16 -6.69 1.74
CA PRO A 45 -5.69 -6.31 0.43
C PRO A 45 -7.08 -6.89 0.11
N LEU A 46 -7.37 -8.14 0.49
CA LEU A 46 -8.70 -8.73 0.32
C LEU A 46 -9.77 -7.94 1.08
N VAL A 47 -9.50 -7.58 2.33
CA VAL A 47 -10.39 -6.71 3.11
C VAL A 47 -10.59 -5.36 2.42
N ARG A 48 -9.52 -4.77 1.92
CA ARG A 48 -9.58 -3.50 1.17
C ARG A 48 -10.41 -3.62 -0.11
N PHE A 49 -10.41 -4.77 -0.75
CA PHE A 49 -11.27 -5.05 -1.91
C PHE A 49 -12.75 -5.13 -1.52
N ILE A 50 -13.05 -5.82 -0.43
CA ILE A 50 -14.45 -6.07 0.01
C ILE A 50 -15.09 -4.80 0.60
N LEU A 51 -14.34 -4.00 1.31
CA LEU A 51 -14.85 -2.89 2.14
C LEU A 51 -15.64 -1.82 1.34
N PRO A 52 -15.23 -1.36 0.14
CA PRO A 52 -16.02 -0.44 -0.68
C PRO A 52 -17.42 -0.95 -1.01
N PHE A 53 -17.56 -2.25 -1.26
CA PHE A 53 -18.87 -2.86 -1.53
C PHE A 53 -19.78 -2.88 -0.29
N ALA A 54 -19.18 -3.04 0.91
CA ALA A 54 -19.93 -2.91 2.16
C ALA A 54 -20.44 -1.47 2.37
N PHE A 55 -19.65 -0.46 2.01
CA PHE A 55 -20.07 0.95 2.06
C PHE A 55 -21.19 1.25 1.06
N ILE A 56 -21.10 0.75 -0.17
CA ILE A 56 -22.16 0.88 -1.18
C ILE A 56 -23.47 0.23 -0.68
N LYS A 57 -23.39 -0.87 0.07
CA LYS A 57 -24.53 -1.55 0.68
C LYS A 57 -25.03 -0.89 1.97
N GLY A 58 -24.51 0.27 2.35
CA GLY A 58 -25.02 1.07 3.46
C GLY A 58 -24.21 0.99 4.77
N LEU A 59 -23.06 0.33 4.80
CA LEU A 59 -22.14 0.42 5.95
C LEU A 59 -21.63 1.87 6.05
N LYS A 60 -21.89 2.50 7.19
CA LYS A 60 -21.45 3.89 7.43
C LYS A 60 -20.18 3.87 8.26
N ILE A 61 -19.20 4.71 7.89
CA ILE A 61 -18.07 4.98 8.77
C ILE A 61 -18.50 6.09 9.74
N ASP A 62 -19.18 5.69 10.79
CA ASP A 62 -19.57 6.54 11.92
C ASP A 62 -18.68 6.29 13.14
N PHE A 63 -18.93 7.02 14.23
CA PHE A 63 -18.19 6.89 15.48
C PHE A 63 -18.25 5.47 16.06
N LYS A 64 -19.42 4.80 15.96
CA LYS A 64 -19.61 3.44 16.46
C LYS A 64 -18.76 2.43 15.67
N ASN A 65 -18.88 2.43 14.36
CA ASN A 65 -18.14 1.51 13.48
C ASN A 65 -16.63 1.77 13.51
N PHE A 66 -16.22 3.03 13.67
CA PHE A 66 -14.82 3.38 13.90
C PHE A 66 -14.28 2.75 15.20
N ASN A 67 -14.99 2.86 16.32
CA ASN A 67 -14.56 2.25 17.58
C ASN A 67 -14.57 0.72 17.51
N ILE A 68 -15.53 0.11 16.82
CA ILE A 68 -15.52 -1.34 16.55
C ILE A 68 -14.25 -1.73 15.78
N ALA A 69 -13.88 -0.98 14.75
CA ALA A 69 -12.66 -1.22 13.98
C ALA A 69 -11.39 -1.09 14.84
N LEU A 70 -11.35 -0.10 15.77
CA LEU A 70 -10.25 0.02 16.74
C LEU A 70 -10.15 -1.20 17.66
N VAL A 71 -11.27 -1.66 18.19
CA VAL A 71 -11.31 -2.86 19.07
C VAL A 71 -10.86 -4.09 18.30
N ILE A 72 -11.35 -4.29 17.07
CA ILE A 72 -10.92 -5.38 16.19
C ILE A 72 -9.41 -5.31 15.97
N LEU A 73 -8.86 -4.12 15.66
CA LEU A 73 -7.42 -3.92 15.45
C LEU A 73 -6.60 -4.32 16.66
N LEU A 74 -7.02 -3.89 17.88
CA LEU A 74 -6.30 -4.18 19.12
C LEU A 74 -6.35 -5.66 19.48
N ILE A 75 -7.54 -6.29 19.41
CA ILE A 75 -7.69 -7.74 19.67
C ILE A 75 -6.84 -8.53 18.66
N SER A 76 -6.86 -8.13 17.39
CA SER A 76 -6.11 -8.81 16.34
C SER A 76 -4.60 -8.61 16.48
N ALA A 77 -4.14 -7.46 16.98
CA ALA A 77 -2.72 -7.25 17.29
C ALA A 77 -2.26 -8.19 18.42
N ILE A 78 -3.06 -8.32 19.48
CA ILE A 78 -2.79 -9.26 20.57
C ILE A 78 -2.83 -10.71 20.03
N GLY A 79 -3.84 -11.04 19.23
CA GLY A 79 -3.95 -12.33 18.57
C GLY A 79 -2.73 -12.64 17.70
N PHE A 80 -2.25 -11.68 16.91
CA PHE A 80 -1.06 -11.82 16.08
C PHE A 80 0.18 -12.18 16.92
N TYR A 81 0.36 -11.54 18.08
CA TYR A 81 1.46 -11.83 19.00
C TYR A 81 1.50 -13.29 19.46
N PHE A 82 0.35 -13.86 19.81
CA PHE A 82 0.26 -15.20 20.35
C PHE A 82 0.12 -16.29 19.28
N SER A 83 -0.12 -15.92 18.02
CA SER A 83 -0.41 -16.87 16.94
C SER A 83 0.72 -17.09 15.95
N LEU A 84 1.93 -16.62 16.24
CA LEU A 84 3.09 -16.73 15.34
C LEU A 84 3.39 -18.18 14.89
N ASN A 85 3.03 -19.17 15.67
CA ASN A 85 3.25 -20.60 15.37
C ASN A 85 1.99 -21.30 14.82
N SER A 86 0.92 -20.58 14.52
CA SER A 86 -0.35 -21.14 14.04
C SER A 86 -0.84 -20.37 12.82
N PHE A 87 -0.75 -21.01 11.65
CA PHE A 87 -1.13 -20.40 10.38
C PHE A 87 -2.55 -19.81 10.39
N TYR A 88 -3.56 -20.59 10.81
CA TYR A 88 -4.95 -20.15 10.79
C TYR A 88 -5.24 -19.03 11.79
N ALA A 89 -4.65 -19.09 12.98
CA ALA A 89 -4.83 -18.05 14.00
C ALA A 89 -4.11 -16.76 13.57
N LEU A 90 -2.94 -16.87 12.94
CA LEU A 90 -2.19 -15.75 12.39
C LEU A 90 -2.94 -15.10 11.22
N LEU A 91 -3.48 -15.91 10.30
CA LEU A 91 -4.29 -15.44 9.18
C LEU A 91 -5.54 -14.69 9.67
N LEU A 92 -6.26 -15.25 10.66
CA LEU A 92 -7.44 -14.59 11.24
C LEU A 92 -7.05 -13.26 11.90
N SER A 93 -5.97 -13.23 12.66
CA SER A 93 -5.44 -12.00 13.27
C SER A 93 -5.06 -10.97 12.20
N ASN A 94 -4.48 -11.42 11.09
CA ASN A 94 -4.10 -10.54 9.99
C ASN A 94 -5.30 -9.96 9.23
N ILE A 95 -6.38 -10.74 9.07
CA ILE A 95 -7.66 -10.23 8.55
C ILE A 95 -8.18 -9.10 9.43
N GLY A 96 -8.18 -9.26 10.75
CA GLY A 96 -8.64 -8.24 11.67
C GLY A 96 -7.76 -6.98 11.68
N ILE A 97 -6.44 -7.12 11.57
CA ILE A 97 -5.52 -5.99 11.35
C ILE A 97 -5.89 -5.27 10.05
N GLY A 98 -6.15 -6.02 8.96
CA GLY A 98 -6.59 -5.47 7.68
C GLY A 98 -7.89 -4.67 7.79
N ILE A 99 -8.89 -5.16 8.54
CA ILE A 99 -10.16 -4.47 8.79
C ILE A 99 -9.89 -3.13 9.52
N GLY A 100 -9.16 -3.17 10.62
CA GLY A 100 -8.88 -1.98 11.41
C GLY A 100 -8.12 -0.93 10.60
N MET A 101 -7.03 -1.31 9.94
CA MET A 101 -6.21 -0.42 9.13
C MET A 101 -6.99 0.19 7.95
N SER A 102 -7.89 -0.56 7.33
CA SER A 102 -8.69 -0.10 6.18
C SER A 102 -9.80 0.88 6.56
N VAL A 103 -10.24 0.92 7.83
CA VAL A 103 -11.27 1.84 8.33
C VAL A 103 -10.66 3.08 8.97
N ILE A 104 -9.59 2.90 9.77
CA ILE A 104 -9.06 3.96 10.63
C ILE A 104 -8.42 5.08 9.82
N LEU A 105 -7.60 4.76 8.82
CA LEU A 105 -6.91 5.79 8.03
C LEU A 105 -7.88 6.70 7.27
N PRO A 106 -8.82 6.19 6.46
CA PRO A 106 -9.75 7.06 5.74
C PRO A 106 -10.59 7.93 6.66
N TYR A 107 -10.99 7.41 7.83
CA TYR A 107 -11.75 8.18 8.80
C TYR A 107 -10.95 9.38 9.35
N ILE A 108 -9.69 9.14 9.75
CA ILE A 108 -8.81 10.21 10.25
C ILE A 108 -8.41 11.17 9.11
N GLU A 109 -8.28 10.72 7.87
CA GLU A 109 -8.01 11.59 6.73
C GLU A 109 -9.13 12.61 6.48
N VAL A 110 -10.40 12.18 6.57
CA VAL A 110 -11.56 13.07 6.50
C VAL A 110 -11.51 14.11 7.62
N ILE A 111 -11.23 13.69 8.87
CA ILE A 111 -11.07 14.61 9.99
C ILE A 111 -9.90 15.58 9.74
N SER A 112 -8.78 15.09 9.25
CA SER A 112 -7.61 15.91 8.96
C SER A 112 -7.95 17.01 7.95
N LEU A 113 -8.52 16.63 6.80
CA LEU A 113 -8.89 17.57 5.75
C LEU A 113 -9.90 18.61 6.22
N SER A 114 -10.90 18.21 7.03
CA SER A 114 -11.90 19.13 7.56
C SER A 114 -11.37 20.08 8.64
N THR A 115 -10.34 19.64 9.40
CA THR A 115 -9.81 20.41 10.55
C THR A 115 -8.68 21.36 10.17
N ILE A 116 -7.76 20.92 9.29
CA ILE A 116 -6.53 21.66 8.95
C ILE A 116 -6.52 22.23 7.54
N GLY A 117 -7.50 21.84 6.71
CA GLY A 117 -7.61 22.25 5.31
C GLY A 117 -6.61 21.56 4.38
N LYS A 118 -6.91 21.61 3.08
CA LYS A 118 -6.13 20.92 2.02
C LYS A 118 -4.68 21.42 1.94
N GLU A 119 -4.46 22.72 2.19
CA GLU A 119 -3.12 23.33 2.05
C GLU A 119 -2.11 22.84 3.10
N ARG A 120 -2.57 22.53 4.32
CA ARG A 120 -1.72 22.05 5.41
C ARG A 120 -1.68 20.52 5.52
N TYR A 121 -2.65 19.85 4.91
CA TYR A 121 -2.76 18.40 4.98
C TYR A 121 -1.47 17.68 4.53
N GLY A 122 -0.88 18.06 3.40
CA GLY A 122 0.35 17.45 2.90
C GLY A 122 1.51 17.53 3.88
N LYS A 123 1.69 18.66 4.58
CA LYS A 123 2.75 18.84 5.58
C LYS A 123 2.57 17.92 6.79
N ILE A 124 1.33 17.69 7.22
CA ILE A 124 1.03 16.80 8.35
C ILE A 124 1.12 15.34 7.92
N ARG A 125 0.66 15.02 6.71
CA ARG A 125 0.73 13.68 6.14
C ARG A 125 2.18 13.21 5.91
N LEU A 126 3.12 14.14 5.68
CA LEU A 126 4.55 13.87 5.55
C LEU A 126 5.16 13.15 6.77
N PHE A 127 4.62 13.41 7.98
CA PHE A 127 5.06 12.70 9.19
C PHE A 127 4.85 11.19 9.08
N GLY A 128 3.93 10.72 8.23
CA GLY A 128 3.79 9.30 7.91
C GLY A 128 5.04 8.74 7.21
N SER A 129 5.54 9.41 6.19
CA SER A 129 6.79 8.98 5.53
C SER A 129 7.98 9.01 6.48
N VAL A 130 8.03 9.99 7.39
CA VAL A 130 9.05 10.05 8.45
C VAL A 130 8.93 8.85 9.38
N GLY A 131 7.71 8.50 9.83
CA GLY A 131 7.46 7.34 10.69
C GLY A 131 7.86 6.01 10.02
N PHE A 132 7.51 5.84 8.75
CA PHE A 132 7.90 4.67 7.95
C PHE A 132 9.44 4.51 7.87
N VAL A 133 10.14 5.57 7.47
CA VAL A 133 11.59 5.56 7.31
C VAL A 133 12.30 5.38 8.65
N LEU A 134 11.87 6.13 9.68
CA LEU A 134 12.55 6.12 10.97
C LEU A 134 12.43 4.76 11.65
N VAL A 135 11.24 4.14 11.65
CA VAL A 135 11.06 2.80 12.22
C VAL A 135 11.91 1.77 11.49
N ALA A 136 12.03 1.86 10.16
CA ALA A 136 12.85 0.94 9.38
C ALA A 136 14.34 1.05 9.76
N LEU A 137 14.89 2.28 9.83
CA LEU A 137 16.27 2.54 10.15
C LEU A 137 16.63 2.21 11.62
N VAL A 138 15.66 2.38 12.53
CA VAL A 138 15.86 2.02 13.95
C VAL A 138 15.76 0.52 14.14
N LEU A 139 14.70 -0.09 13.62
CA LEU A 139 14.42 -1.51 13.87
C LEU A 139 15.51 -2.43 13.30
N VAL A 140 16.11 -2.11 12.15
CA VAL A 140 17.17 -2.95 11.57
C VAL A 140 18.37 -3.11 12.50
N LYS A 141 18.71 -2.07 13.29
CA LYS A 141 19.83 -2.09 14.23
C LYS A 141 19.57 -2.93 15.49
N PHE A 142 18.30 -3.11 15.85
CA PHE A 142 17.88 -3.83 17.04
C PHE A 142 17.27 -5.20 16.75
N LEU A 143 17.15 -5.58 15.47
CA LEU A 143 16.49 -6.83 15.04
C LEU A 143 17.41 -8.04 15.31
N SER A 144 17.53 -8.43 16.57
CA SER A 144 18.24 -9.66 16.97
C SER A 144 17.31 -10.89 17.03
N SER A 145 16.01 -10.70 17.03
CA SER A 145 15.01 -11.78 17.01
C SER A 145 13.71 -11.36 16.33
N ALA A 146 12.95 -12.33 15.83
CA ALA A 146 11.63 -12.14 15.25
C ALA A 146 10.68 -11.34 16.17
N MET A 147 10.71 -11.63 17.48
CA MET A 147 9.86 -11.00 18.48
C MET A 147 10.07 -9.49 18.61
N ILE A 148 11.26 -8.98 18.33
CA ILE A 148 11.51 -7.53 18.39
C ILE A 148 10.66 -6.81 17.35
N ALA A 149 10.63 -7.28 16.11
CA ALA A 149 9.80 -6.68 15.07
C ALA A 149 8.29 -6.76 15.41
N VAL A 150 7.85 -7.90 15.96
CA VAL A 150 6.46 -8.07 16.41
C VAL A 150 6.13 -7.10 17.54
N ASN A 151 7.04 -6.88 18.52
CA ASN A 151 6.85 -5.90 19.58
C ASN A 151 6.72 -4.47 19.02
N TYR A 152 7.57 -4.08 18.07
CA TYR A 152 7.47 -2.77 17.40
C TYR A 152 6.14 -2.60 16.66
N LEU A 153 5.67 -3.65 15.97
CA LEU A 153 4.36 -3.66 15.31
C LEU A 153 3.24 -3.40 16.31
N ILE A 154 3.21 -4.17 17.39
CA ILE A 154 2.16 -4.11 18.41
C ILE A 154 2.17 -2.76 19.14
N ILE A 155 3.33 -2.29 19.58
CA ILE A 155 3.46 -0.98 20.24
C ILE A 155 2.95 0.12 19.29
N SER A 156 3.33 0.08 18.02
CA SER A 156 2.87 1.06 17.03
C SER A 156 1.35 1.01 16.83
N ILE A 157 0.75 -0.19 16.82
CA ILE A 157 -0.72 -0.38 16.74
C ILE A 157 -1.41 0.22 17.98
N PHE A 158 -0.91 -0.05 19.19
CA PHE A 158 -1.49 0.50 20.42
C PHE A 158 -1.42 2.03 20.44
N LEU A 159 -0.26 2.60 20.12
CA LEU A 159 -0.08 4.06 20.08
C LEU A 159 -0.99 4.71 19.02
N THR A 160 -1.05 4.13 17.82
CA THR A 160 -1.93 4.59 16.75
C THR A 160 -3.39 4.57 17.18
N SER A 161 -3.84 3.46 17.78
CA SER A 161 -5.22 3.27 18.23
C SER A 161 -5.59 4.25 19.34
N PHE A 162 -4.71 4.46 20.30
CA PHE A 162 -4.93 5.41 21.39
C PHE A 162 -5.07 6.84 20.85
N ILE A 163 -4.15 7.26 19.98
CA ILE A 163 -4.16 8.60 19.38
C ILE A 163 -5.40 8.77 18.50
N ALA A 164 -5.74 7.77 17.68
CA ALA A 164 -6.93 7.79 16.83
C ALA A 164 -8.22 7.94 17.65
N PHE A 165 -8.36 7.16 18.72
CA PHE A 165 -9.50 7.28 19.66
C PHE A 165 -9.59 8.69 20.25
N TYR A 166 -8.46 9.24 20.71
CA TYR A 166 -8.43 10.58 21.29
C TYR A 166 -8.82 11.66 20.28
N ILE A 167 -8.31 11.60 19.04
CA ILE A 167 -8.66 12.53 17.96
C ILE A 167 -10.17 12.50 17.70
N VAL A 168 -10.73 11.30 17.51
CA VAL A 168 -12.14 11.13 17.13
C VAL A 168 -13.08 11.57 18.25
N ARG A 169 -12.73 11.26 19.51
CA ARG A 169 -13.51 11.67 20.67
C ARG A 169 -13.61 13.21 20.83
N HIS A 170 -12.54 13.93 20.47
CA HIS A 170 -12.46 15.40 20.66
C HIS A 170 -12.77 16.18 19.37
N THR A 171 -13.18 15.51 18.29
CA THR A 171 -13.54 16.17 17.05
C THR A 171 -15.06 16.09 16.84
N HIS A 172 -15.73 17.26 16.90
CA HIS A 172 -17.13 17.35 16.51
C HIS A 172 -17.26 17.22 14.99
N ARG A 173 -17.66 16.05 14.51
CA ARG A 173 -17.87 15.81 13.09
C ARG A 173 -19.16 16.52 12.64
N LYS A 174 -19.05 17.50 11.74
CA LYS A 174 -20.19 17.95 10.95
C LYS A 174 -20.69 16.77 10.12
N LYS A 175 -21.99 16.45 10.21
CA LYS A 175 -22.62 15.44 9.35
C LYS A 175 -22.42 15.89 7.89
N GLU A 176 -21.53 15.24 7.17
CA GLU A 176 -21.50 15.38 5.71
C GLU A 176 -22.79 14.77 5.15
N LYS A 177 -23.47 15.53 4.28
CA LYS A 177 -24.56 14.99 3.47
C LYS A 177 -23.96 13.85 2.64
N GLN A 178 -24.51 12.66 2.79
CA GLN A 178 -24.20 11.56 1.87
C GLN A 178 -24.71 11.99 0.47
N GLU A 179 -23.79 12.12 -0.46
CA GLU A 179 -24.15 12.18 -1.87
C GLU A 179 -24.80 10.83 -2.24
N GLU A 180 -25.97 10.87 -2.87
CA GLU A 180 -26.59 9.67 -3.42
C GLU A 180 -25.66 9.08 -4.48
N PHE A 181 -25.32 7.80 -4.33
CA PHE A 181 -24.46 7.09 -5.26
C PHE A 181 -25.23 6.80 -6.56
N HIS A 182 -25.15 7.69 -7.53
CA HIS A 182 -25.50 7.37 -8.91
C HIS A 182 -24.28 6.70 -9.54
N ASN A 183 -24.41 5.40 -9.85
CA ASN A 183 -23.32 4.63 -10.45
C ASN A 183 -23.30 4.87 -11.97
N ASP A 184 -22.50 5.83 -12.42
CA ASP A 184 -22.24 6.12 -13.83
C ASP A 184 -20.89 5.52 -14.34
N ILE A 185 -20.20 4.73 -13.51
CA ILE A 185 -18.93 4.10 -13.86
C ILE A 185 -19.20 2.72 -14.45
N ASN A 186 -18.99 2.60 -15.77
CA ASN A 186 -19.09 1.32 -16.46
C ASN A 186 -17.72 0.64 -16.53
N LEU A 187 -17.43 -0.23 -15.55
CA LEU A 187 -16.17 -0.96 -15.47
C LEU A 187 -15.90 -1.83 -16.71
N LEU A 188 -16.94 -2.36 -17.34
CA LEU A 188 -16.82 -3.22 -18.52
C LEU A 188 -16.49 -2.40 -19.78
N ALA A 189 -17.01 -1.18 -19.92
CA ALA A 189 -16.64 -0.30 -21.01
C ALA A 189 -15.16 0.11 -20.93
N ASP A 190 -14.68 0.39 -19.73
CA ASP A 190 -13.30 0.83 -19.46
C ASP A 190 -12.39 -0.32 -18.97
N TRP A 191 -12.72 -1.59 -19.27
CA TRP A 191 -12.03 -2.75 -18.71
C TRP A 191 -10.51 -2.72 -18.93
N LYS A 192 -10.03 -2.18 -20.06
CA LYS A 192 -8.60 -2.05 -20.35
C LYS A 192 -7.89 -1.10 -19.40
N LEU A 193 -8.55 0.02 -19.04
CA LEU A 193 -8.04 0.94 -18.04
C LEU A 193 -7.92 0.24 -16.69
N TRP A 194 -9.01 -0.35 -16.21
CA TRP A 194 -9.07 -1.00 -14.90
C TRP A 194 -8.13 -2.20 -14.81
N LEU A 195 -8.02 -2.99 -15.88
CA LEU A 195 -7.06 -4.09 -15.96
C LEU A 195 -5.61 -3.56 -15.86
N GLY A 196 -5.26 -2.51 -16.61
CA GLY A 196 -3.92 -1.93 -16.58
C GLY A 196 -3.56 -1.40 -15.17
N LEU A 197 -4.49 -0.69 -14.51
CA LEU A 197 -4.29 -0.20 -13.15
C LEU A 197 -4.13 -1.36 -12.14
N THR A 198 -4.92 -2.44 -12.30
CA THR A 198 -4.86 -3.61 -11.43
C THR A 198 -3.58 -4.41 -11.63
N LEU A 199 -3.17 -4.70 -12.87
CA LEU A 199 -1.93 -5.42 -13.18
C LEU A 199 -0.70 -4.68 -12.66
N MET A 200 -0.73 -3.35 -12.67
CA MET A 200 0.33 -2.55 -12.05
C MET A 200 0.48 -2.89 -10.55
N GLN A 201 -0.61 -3.02 -9.80
CA GLN A 201 -0.56 -3.39 -8.39
C GLN A 201 -0.25 -4.88 -8.17
N VAL A 202 -0.67 -5.77 -9.06
CA VAL A 202 -0.20 -7.17 -9.06
C VAL A 202 1.33 -7.20 -9.14
N SER A 203 1.95 -6.39 -10.01
CA SER A 203 3.41 -6.32 -10.16
C SER A 203 4.14 -5.87 -8.87
N PHE A 204 3.48 -5.10 -8.02
CA PHE A 204 4.02 -4.68 -6.72
C PHE A 204 3.91 -5.75 -5.63
N GLY A 205 3.18 -6.84 -5.87
CA GLY A 205 3.04 -7.94 -4.90
C GLY A 205 4.37 -8.50 -4.45
N SER A 206 5.30 -8.72 -5.37
CA SER A 206 6.67 -9.19 -5.06
C SER A 206 7.44 -8.18 -4.20
N PHE A 207 7.34 -6.91 -4.52
CA PHE A 207 8.05 -5.86 -3.80
C PHE A 207 7.55 -5.74 -2.35
N TYR A 208 6.24 -5.59 -2.15
CA TYR A 208 5.70 -5.39 -0.80
C TYR A 208 5.82 -6.60 0.12
N ASN A 209 5.85 -7.82 -0.43
CA ASN A 209 5.82 -9.00 0.41
C ASN A 209 7.14 -9.77 0.43
N PHE A 210 7.99 -9.62 -0.59
CA PHE A 210 9.17 -10.47 -0.72
C PHE A 210 10.49 -9.73 -0.97
N PHE A 211 10.50 -8.41 -1.20
CA PHE A 211 11.73 -7.69 -1.54
C PHE A 211 12.82 -7.88 -0.46
N THR A 212 12.45 -7.76 0.81
CA THR A 212 13.42 -7.95 1.91
C THR A 212 13.94 -9.38 1.97
N ILE A 213 13.07 -10.38 1.76
CA ILE A 213 13.47 -11.80 1.72
C ILE A 213 14.39 -12.03 0.51
N TYR A 214 13.93 -11.62 -0.67
CA TYR A 214 14.63 -11.78 -1.94
C TYR A 214 16.06 -11.20 -1.88
N GLU A 215 16.20 -9.94 -1.53
CA GLU A 215 17.52 -9.30 -1.48
C GLU A 215 18.45 -9.99 -0.47
N THR A 216 17.94 -10.36 0.72
CA THR A 216 18.77 -11.05 1.72
C THR A 216 19.13 -12.47 1.30
N ASP A 217 18.26 -13.19 0.61
CA ASP A 217 18.53 -14.55 0.13
C ASP A 217 19.51 -14.53 -1.07
N PHE A 218 19.55 -13.42 -1.84
CA PHE A 218 20.52 -13.19 -2.90
C PHE A 218 21.84 -12.52 -2.39
N GLY A 219 22.03 -12.40 -1.07
CA GLY A 219 23.30 -12.01 -0.46
C GLY A 219 23.48 -10.51 -0.16
N VAL A 220 22.43 -9.71 -0.37
CA VAL A 220 22.44 -8.31 0.11
C VAL A 220 22.17 -8.31 1.62
N SER A 221 22.96 -7.58 2.38
CA SER A 221 22.74 -7.49 3.84
C SER A 221 21.42 -6.86 4.18
N LEU A 222 20.83 -7.21 5.33
CA LEU A 222 19.57 -6.66 5.79
C LEU A 222 19.65 -5.12 5.92
N ASP A 223 20.75 -4.59 6.49
CA ASP A 223 20.96 -3.14 6.57
C ASP A 223 20.91 -2.46 5.21
N MET A 224 21.58 -3.03 4.21
CA MET A 224 21.59 -2.48 2.86
C MET A 224 20.22 -2.56 2.22
N THR A 225 19.48 -3.65 2.42
CA THR A 225 18.10 -3.79 1.97
C THR A 225 17.19 -2.71 2.57
N ILE A 226 17.37 -2.38 3.84
CA ILE A 226 16.63 -1.29 4.49
C ILE A 226 17.04 0.09 3.93
N TYR A 227 18.30 0.29 3.58
CA TYR A 227 18.73 1.52 2.89
C TYR A 227 18.10 1.63 1.49
N LEU A 228 17.95 0.53 0.76
CA LEU A 228 17.24 0.49 -0.51
C LEU A 228 15.77 0.89 -0.35
N TRP A 229 15.06 0.35 0.65
CA TRP A 229 13.69 0.76 0.99
C TRP A 229 13.60 2.25 1.30
N THR A 230 14.48 2.72 2.18
CA THR A 230 14.55 4.13 2.61
C THR A 230 14.80 5.06 1.44
N PHE A 231 15.75 4.71 0.57
CA PHE A 231 16.06 5.50 -0.61
C PHE A 231 14.88 5.60 -1.59
N GLY A 232 14.15 4.50 -1.78
CA GLY A 232 12.92 4.50 -2.58
C GLY A 232 11.87 5.47 -2.05
N VAL A 233 11.66 5.48 -0.72
CA VAL A 233 10.70 6.40 -0.08
C VAL A 233 11.18 7.87 -0.16
N VAL A 234 12.47 8.13 -0.02
CA VAL A 234 13.02 9.48 -0.21
C VAL A 234 12.81 9.95 -1.66
N ALA A 235 13.05 9.10 -2.64
CA ALA A 235 12.79 9.40 -4.04
C ALA A 235 11.29 9.66 -4.31
N GLU A 236 10.40 8.88 -3.68
CA GLU A 236 8.94 9.11 -3.70
C GLU A 236 8.58 10.50 -3.18
N ILE A 237 9.09 10.88 -2.01
CA ILE A 237 8.85 12.20 -1.41
C ILE A 237 9.29 13.30 -2.37
N ALA A 238 10.48 13.21 -2.95
CA ALA A 238 10.98 14.18 -3.93
C ALA A 238 10.06 14.30 -5.16
N MET A 239 9.52 13.16 -5.65
CA MET A 239 8.57 13.14 -6.75
C MET A 239 7.24 13.83 -6.36
N LEU A 240 6.70 13.55 -5.18
CA LEU A 240 5.46 14.18 -4.72
C LEU A 240 5.55 15.72 -4.66
N PHE A 241 6.73 16.27 -4.34
CA PHE A 241 6.96 17.73 -4.41
C PHE A 241 7.04 18.27 -5.84
N SER A 242 7.55 17.49 -6.79
CA SER A 242 7.79 17.92 -8.18
C SER A 242 6.70 17.52 -9.17
N GLN A 243 5.82 16.57 -8.81
CA GLN A 243 4.85 15.93 -9.70
C GLN A 243 3.88 16.90 -10.42
N GLY A 244 3.59 18.06 -9.82
CA GLY A 244 2.69 19.04 -10.43
C GLY A 244 3.11 19.50 -11.82
N ARG A 245 4.41 19.42 -12.16
CA ARG A 245 4.92 19.72 -13.49
C ARG A 245 4.55 18.63 -14.50
N PHE A 246 4.60 17.36 -14.07
CA PHE A 246 4.29 16.20 -14.90
C PHE A 246 2.78 16.06 -15.11
N LEU A 247 1.97 16.27 -14.08
CA LEU A 247 0.51 16.10 -14.13
C LEU A 247 -0.21 17.13 -15.02
N LYS A 248 0.48 18.14 -15.52
CA LYS A 248 -0.04 19.06 -16.55
C LYS A 248 -0.03 18.44 -17.96
N ASN A 249 0.71 17.37 -18.18
CA ASN A 249 0.80 16.67 -19.46
C ASN A 249 -0.35 15.67 -19.61
N ASN A 250 -0.34 14.94 -20.74
CA ASN A 250 -1.34 13.89 -20.96
C ASN A 250 -1.20 12.77 -19.91
N LEU A 251 -2.19 12.68 -19.03
CA LEU A 251 -2.20 11.75 -17.88
C LEU A 251 -2.11 10.28 -18.31
N LEU A 252 -2.75 9.94 -19.43
CA LEU A 252 -2.73 8.56 -19.94
C LEU A 252 -1.33 8.19 -20.47
N THR A 253 -0.62 9.13 -21.10
CA THR A 253 0.78 8.95 -21.49
C THR A 253 1.69 8.78 -20.25
N ILE A 254 1.43 9.54 -19.17
CA ILE A 254 2.17 9.38 -17.92
C ILE A 254 1.93 7.98 -17.32
N LEU A 255 0.70 7.50 -17.32
CA LEU A 255 0.38 6.14 -16.87
C LEU A 255 1.13 5.07 -17.68
N GLN A 256 1.24 5.24 -18.99
CA GLN A 256 2.02 4.35 -19.86
C GLN A 256 3.52 4.40 -19.53
N ILE A 257 4.08 5.59 -19.39
CA ILE A 257 5.50 5.77 -19.05
C ILE A 257 5.81 5.15 -17.69
N THR A 258 4.95 5.37 -16.70
CA THR A 258 5.18 4.89 -15.33
C THR A 258 5.05 3.37 -15.21
N THR A 259 4.11 2.75 -15.94
CA THR A 259 3.99 1.27 -15.99
C THR A 259 5.16 0.64 -16.74
N PHE A 260 5.63 1.23 -17.83
CA PHE A 260 6.83 0.77 -18.53
C PHE A 260 8.08 0.92 -17.67
N ALA A 261 8.24 2.07 -17.00
CA ALA A 261 9.34 2.29 -16.04
C ALA A 261 9.31 1.26 -14.89
N SER A 262 8.11 0.86 -14.45
CA SER A 262 7.95 -0.21 -13.45
C SER A 262 8.41 -1.56 -13.98
N ALA A 263 8.05 -1.92 -15.21
CA ALA A 263 8.53 -3.15 -15.86
C ALA A 263 10.06 -3.17 -15.96
N PHE A 264 10.64 -2.06 -16.37
CA PHE A 264 12.10 -1.90 -16.43
C PHE A 264 12.75 -1.99 -15.04
N ARG A 265 12.16 -1.34 -14.03
CA ARG A 265 12.61 -1.43 -12.63
C ARG A 265 12.70 -2.86 -12.14
N TRP A 266 11.62 -3.64 -12.31
CA TRP A 266 11.58 -5.02 -11.86
C TRP A 266 12.53 -5.93 -12.63
N PHE A 267 12.70 -5.67 -13.94
CA PHE A 267 13.71 -6.36 -14.74
C PHE A 267 15.13 -6.11 -14.23
N LEU A 268 15.46 -4.89 -13.81
CA LEU A 268 16.76 -4.56 -13.24
C LEU A 268 17.01 -5.34 -11.93
N VAL A 269 16.02 -5.42 -11.04
CA VAL A 269 16.10 -6.20 -9.79
C VAL A 269 16.32 -7.69 -10.09
N TYR A 270 15.60 -8.23 -11.07
CA TYR A 270 15.77 -9.63 -11.51
C TYR A 270 17.17 -9.88 -12.11
N ALA A 271 17.61 -9.02 -13.02
CA ALA A 271 18.84 -9.24 -13.78
C ALA A 271 20.12 -9.00 -12.93
N PHE A 272 20.05 -8.12 -11.95
CA PHE A 272 21.20 -7.68 -11.16
C PHE A 272 20.95 -7.66 -9.65
N PRO A 273 20.51 -8.78 -9.05
CA PRO A 273 20.03 -8.79 -7.64
C PRO A 273 21.14 -8.50 -6.61
N GLN A 274 22.42 -8.57 -7.00
CA GLN A 274 23.57 -8.29 -6.11
C GLN A 274 24.25 -6.96 -6.41
N ASN A 275 23.90 -6.29 -7.50
CA ASN A 275 24.56 -5.05 -7.89
C ASN A 275 23.89 -3.84 -7.21
N LEU A 276 24.48 -3.37 -6.11
CA LEU A 276 23.94 -2.27 -5.31
C LEU A 276 23.70 -0.99 -6.13
N ALA A 277 24.57 -0.63 -7.08
CA ALA A 277 24.38 0.56 -7.91
C ALA A 277 23.11 0.44 -8.77
N VAL A 278 22.88 -0.74 -9.37
CA VAL A 278 21.66 -1.04 -10.13
C VAL A 278 20.43 -1.08 -9.24
N LEU A 279 20.54 -1.66 -8.04
CA LEU A 279 19.44 -1.71 -7.08
C LEU A 279 19.06 -0.31 -6.60
N PHE A 280 20.01 0.57 -6.26
CA PHE A 280 19.71 1.97 -5.93
C PHE A 280 19.07 2.71 -7.09
N PHE A 281 19.55 2.50 -8.31
CA PHE A 281 18.92 3.07 -9.52
C PHE A 281 17.48 2.56 -9.69
N ALA A 282 17.24 1.26 -9.52
CA ALA A 282 15.90 0.67 -9.54
C ALA A 282 15.01 1.28 -8.45
N GLN A 283 15.55 1.55 -7.25
CA GLN A 283 14.80 2.24 -6.20
C GLN A 283 14.54 3.73 -6.51
N ALA A 284 15.41 4.42 -7.25
CA ALA A 284 15.09 5.77 -7.74
C ALA A 284 13.86 5.77 -8.67
N ILE A 285 13.70 4.72 -9.52
CA ILE A 285 12.54 4.55 -10.39
C ILE A 285 11.23 4.34 -9.57
N HIS A 286 11.32 4.00 -8.27
CA HIS A 286 10.16 3.93 -7.38
C HIS A 286 9.34 5.23 -7.38
N ALA A 287 9.99 6.37 -7.46
CA ALA A 287 9.36 7.68 -7.58
C ALA A 287 8.36 7.76 -8.75
N LEU A 288 8.73 7.18 -9.90
CA LEU A 288 7.87 7.12 -11.08
C LEU A 288 6.79 6.05 -10.94
N SER A 289 7.22 4.83 -10.57
CA SER A 289 6.36 3.65 -10.55
C SER A 289 5.32 3.67 -9.43
N PHE A 290 5.53 4.44 -8.36
CA PHE A 290 4.58 4.56 -7.25
C PHE A 290 3.97 5.96 -7.15
N ALA A 291 4.75 7.00 -6.85
CA ALA A 291 4.22 8.33 -6.56
C ALA A 291 3.56 8.97 -7.79
N LEU A 292 4.26 9.01 -8.92
CA LEU A 292 3.74 9.63 -10.13
C LEU A 292 2.60 8.81 -10.74
N PHE A 293 2.73 7.47 -10.76
CA PHE A 293 1.66 6.57 -11.21
C PHE A 293 0.36 6.79 -10.42
N HIS A 294 0.43 6.75 -9.07
CA HIS A 294 -0.73 6.92 -8.21
C HIS A 294 -1.43 8.27 -8.46
N SER A 295 -0.64 9.35 -8.50
CA SER A 295 -1.18 10.70 -8.71
C SER A 295 -1.77 10.88 -10.11
N ALA A 296 -1.14 10.31 -11.14
CA ALA A 296 -1.66 10.33 -12.50
C ALA A 296 -2.94 9.50 -12.62
N ALA A 297 -3.00 8.33 -11.98
CA ALA A 297 -4.19 7.47 -11.99
C ALA A 297 -5.40 8.17 -11.35
N ILE A 298 -5.24 8.72 -10.14
CA ILE A 298 -6.31 9.49 -9.47
C ILE A 298 -6.74 10.68 -10.32
N SER A 299 -5.78 11.43 -10.87
CA SER A 299 -6.08 12.59 -11.71
C SER A 299 -6.82 12.18 -12.98
N TYR A 300 -6.42 11.10 -13.64
CA TYR A 300 -7.07 10.57 -14.83
C TYR A 300 -8.51 10.13 -14.54
N LEU A 301 -8.72 9.35 -13.48
CA LEU A 301 -10.05 8.92 -13.05
C LEU A 301 -10.99 10.09 -12.72
N PHE A 302 -10.46 11.16 -12.11
CA PHE A 302 -11.21 12.36 -11.78
C PHE A 302 -11.58 13.22 -13.01
N HIS A 303 -10.83 13.07 -14.11
CA HIS A 303 -11.19 13.69 -15.39
C HIS A 303 -12.20 12.83 -16.17
N THR A 304 -12.09 11.50 -16.04
CA THR A 304 -12.91 10.56 -16.81
C THR A 304 -14.32 10.40 -16.21
N TYR A 305 -14.41 10.33 -14.88
CA TYR A 305 -15.66 10.03 -14.19
C TYR A 305 -16.22 11.23 -13.42
N LYS A 306 -17.55 11.42 -13.49
CA LYS A 306 -18.25 12.50 -12.78
C LYS A 306 -18.22 12.29 -11.26
N HIS A 307 -18.47 11.07 -10.80
CA HIS A 307 -18.49 10.70 -9.38
C HIS A 307 -17.07 10.36 -8.87
N LYS A 308 -16.31 11.39 -8.53
CA LYS A 308 -14.89 11.29 -8.12
C LYS A 308 -14.69 10.40 -6.89
N ALA A 309 -15.58 10.51 -5.89
CA ALA A 309 -15.49 9.70 -4.68
C ALA A 309 -15.67 8.21 -4.97
N LEU A 310 -16.64 7.84 -5.82
CA LEU A 310 -16.84 6.44 -6.25
C LEU A 310 -15.64 5.94 -7.06
N ALA A 311 -15.11 6.75 -8.00
CA ALA A 311 -13.94 6.40 -8.79
C ALA A 311 -12.71 6.12 -7.90
N GLN A 312 -12.50 6.93 -6.87
CA GLN A 312 -11.42 6.73 -5.91
C GLN A 312 -11.63 5.48 -5.04
N GLN A 313 -12.86 5.20 -4.61
CA GLN A 313 -13.18 4.00 -3.85
C GLN A 313 -12.97 2.74 -4.68
N LEU A 314 -13.43 2.72 -5.95
CA LEU A 314 -13.19 1.63 -6.88
C LEU A 314 -11.71 1.44 -7.18
N PHE A 315 -10.97 2.54 -7.37
CA PHE A 315 -9.51 2.48 -7.52
C PHE A 315 -8.83 1.85 -6.30
N SER A 316 -9.21 2.26 -5.09
CA SER A 316 -8.69 1.65 -3.87
C SER A 316 -9.06 0.17 -3.76
N GLY A 317 -10.32 -0.20 -4.02
CA GLY A 317 -10.80 -1.57 -3.91
C GLY A 317 -10.26 -2.49 -5.01
N ILE A 318 -10.43 -2.10 -6.28
CA ILE A 318 -10.07 -2.96 -7.41
C ILE A 318 -8.55 -2.96 -7.60
N THR A 319 -7.93 -1.78 -7.69
CA THR A 319 -6.51 -1.70 -8.01
C THR A 319 -5.65 -2.16 -6.83
N TYR A 320 -5.78 -1.52 -5.68
CA TYR A 320 -4.96 -1.86 -4.50
C TYR A 320 -5.50 -3.07 -3.72
N GLY A 321 -6.83 -3.26 -3.70
CA GLY A 321 -7.44 -4.40 -3.03
C GLY A 321 -7.26 -5.68 -3.84
N LEU A 322 -7.95 -5.82 -4.98
CA LEU A 322 -7.89 -7.05 -5.80
C LEU A 322 -6.48 -7.25 -6.39
N GLY A 323 -5.84 -6.18 -6.90
CA GLY A 323 -4.48 -6.27 -7.44
C GLY A 323 -3.46 -6.63 -6.37
N GLY A 324 -3.54 -6.03 -5.18
CA GLY A 324 -2.67 -6.36 -4.04
C GLY A 324 -2.90 -7.78 -3.52
N PHE A 325 -4.16 -8.23 -3.42
CA PHE A 325 -4.53 -9.60 -3.06
C PHE A 325 -3.92 -10.63 -4.03
N SER A 326 -4.21 -10.45 -5.33
CA SER A 326 -3.69 -11.36 -6.36
C SER A 326 -2.16 -11.31 -6.42
N GLY A 327 -1.57 -10.11 -6.29
CA GLY A 327 -0.13 -9.92 -6.30
C GLY A 327 0.59 -10.61 -5.15
N ALA A 328 0.04 -10.56 -3.93
CA ALA A 328 0.62 -11.25 -2.77
C ALA A 328 0.57 -12.78 -2.94
N LEU A 329 -0.57 -13.33 -3.39
CA LEU A 329 -0.71 -14.76 -3.65
C LEU A 329 0.26 -15.23 -4.73
N ILE A 330 0.24 -14.57 -5.89
CA ILE A 330 1.10 -14.94 -7.03
C ILE A 330 2.57 -14.86 -6.63
N ALA A 331 2.97 -13.79 -5.93
CA ALA A 331 4.35 -13.63 -5.47
C ALA A 331 4.77 -14.75 -4.51
N GLY A 332 3.89 -15.13 -3.57
CA GLY A 332 4.16 -16.24 -2.65
C GLY A 332 4.40 -17.56 -3.36
N TYR A 333 3.51 -17.95 -4.28
CA TYR A 333 3.66 -19.17 -5.05
C TYR A 333 4.88 -19.13 -5.99
N ILE A 334 5.14 -18.01 -6.67
CA ILE A 334 6.32 -17.90 -7.53
C ILE A 334 7.59 -17.98 -6.69
N TYR A 335 7.66 -17.27 -5.55
CA TYR A 335 8.87 -17.31 -4.72
C TYR A 335 9.17 -18.70 -4.15
N GLU A 336 8.14 -19.49 -3.83
CA GLU A 336 8.31 -20.84 -3.31
C GLU A 336 8.94 -21.80 -4.31
N TRP A 337 8.53 -21.72 -5.59
CA TRP A 337 8.96 -22.66 -6.62
C TRP A 337 10.05 -22.12 -7.55
N TYR A 338 10.06 -20.80 -7.76
CA TYR A 338 10.95 -20.10 -8.70
C TYR A 338 11.43 -18.79 -8.10
N PRO A 339 12.20 -18.80 -6.99
CA PRO A 339 12.55 -17.57 -6.25
C PRO A 339 13.28 -16.55 -7.12
N ARG A 340 14.13 -16.99 -8.04
CA ARG A 340 14.87 -16.08 -8.94
C ARG A 340 13.94 -15.32 -9.88
N GLU A 341 12.91 -15.96 -10.40
CA GLU A 341 11.99 -15.43 -11.39
C GLU A 341 10.93 -14.48 -10.80
N LEU A 342 10.93 -14.30 -9.49
CA LEU A 342 9.95 -13.45 -8.80
C LEU A 342 9.83 -12.07 -9.42
N PHE A 343 10.93 -11.33 -9.58
CA PHE A 343 10.91 -9.99 -10.15
C PHE A 343 10.78 -9.98 -11.67
N LEU A 344 11.12 -11.06 -12.37
CA LEU A 344 10.81 -11.24 -13.79
C LEU A 344 9.28 -11.31 -14.00
N SER A 345 8.57 -12.04 -13.14
CA SER A 345 7.10 -12.07 -13.17
C SER A 345 6.48 -10.70 -12.90
N SER A 346 7.03 -9.94 -11.94
CA SER A 346 6.60 -8.57 -11.68
C SER A 346 6.84 -7.65 -12.89
N ALA A 347 7.98 -7.80 -13.57
CA ALA A 347 8.26 -7.07 -14.81
C ALA A 347 7.24 -7.40 -15.91
N LEU A 348 6.86 -8.68 -16.05
CA LEU A 348 5.83 -9.10 -16.99
C LEU A 348 4.47 -8.49 -16.69
N PHE A 349 4.01 -8.53 -15.41
CA PHE A 349 2.73 -7.92 -15.04
C PHE A 349 2.73 -6.40 -15.25
N ALA A 350 3.81 -5.69 -14.93
CA ALA A 350 3.93 -4.26 -15.20
C ALA A 350 3.96 -3.95 -16.71
N PHE A 351 4.58 -4.81 -17.52
CA PHE A 351 4.56 -4.68 -18.98
C PHE A 351 3.16 -4.94 -19.56
N LEU A 352 2.43 -5.94 -19.06
CA LEU A 352 1.04 -6.18 -19.44
C LEU A 352 0.14 -5.01 -19.03
N ALA A 353 0.42 -4.36 -17.89
CA ALA A 353 -0.26 -3.13 -17.48
C ALA A 353 -0.02 -2.00 -18.51
N PHE A 354 1.23 -1.82 -18.96
CA PHE A 354 1.56 -0.88 -20.02
C PHE A 354 0.79 -1.18 -21.31
N VAL A 355 0.77 -2.43 -21.76
CA VAL A 355 0.05 -2.85 -22.99
C VAL A 355 -1.44 -2.56 -22.85
N SER A 356 -2.05 -2.88 -21.70
CA SER A 356 -3.47 -2.63 -21.45
C SER A 356 -3.82 -1.13 -21.53
N LEU A 357 -3.00 -0.27 -20.89
CA LEU A 357 -3.17 1.18 -20.95
C LEU A 357 -2.90 1.77 -22.33
N TYR A 358 -1.97 1.20 -23.10
CA TYR A 358 -1.72 1.59 -24.47
C TYR A 358 -2.91 1.26 -25.38
N LEU A 359 -3.51 0.07 -25.20
CA LEU A 359 -4.71 -0.33 -25.94
C LEU A 359 -5.95 0.51 -25.53
N HIS A 360 -6.04 0.93 -24.27
CA HIS A 360 -7.08 1.86 -23.83
C HIS A 360 -6.91 3.23 -24.54
N ALA A 361 -5.69 3.75 -24.63
CA ALA A 361 -5.42 5.01 -25.30
C ALA A 361 -5.75 5.01 -26.80
N LYS A 362 -5.62 3.88 -27.47
CA LYS A 362 -6.00 3.78 -28.90
C LYS A 362 -7.53 3.89 -29.08
N VAL A 363 -8.31 3.32 -28.17
CA VAL A 363 -9.78 3.36 -28.26
C VAL A 363 -10.29 4.76 -27.95
N THR A 364 -9.77 5.41 -26.90
CA THR A 364 -10.20 6.78 -26.51
C THR A 364 -9.78 7.89 -27.47
N LYS A 365 -8.81 7.66 -28.37
CA LYS A 365 -8.43 8.63 -29.43
C LYS A 365 -9.31 8.52 -30.67
N VAL A 366 -10.05 7.43 -30.83
CA VAL A 366 -10.89 7.16 -31.99
C VAL A 366 -12.36 7.53 -31.72
N SER A 367 -12.76 7.66 -30.46
CA SER A 367 -14.06 8.18 -29.99
C SER A 367 -13.98 9.70 -29.73
#